data_52d10b46ad20dca91b157bd10c126f86
#
_entry.id   52d10b46ad20dca91b157bd10c126f86
#
_cell.length_a   1.000
_cell.length_b   1.000
_cell.length_c   1.000
_cell.angle_alpha   90.00
_cell.angle_beta   90.00
_cell.angle_gamma   90.00
#
_symmetry.space_group_name_H-M   'P 1'
#
loop_
_entity.id
_entity.type
_entity.pdbx_description
1 polymer ?
#
loop_
_entity_poly.entity_id
_entity_poly.type
_entity_poly.pdbx_seq_one_letter_code
_entity_poly.pdbx_strand_id
1 'polypeptide(L)'
;MKKKQTLALLALALVLVLGGAAVLYQRLSGENLPGSQLSAQEEADGGAAPPAELPVAPDFTAYDAEGEPVSLSDFLGKPVVVNFWASWCGPCQSEMPDFQEKYLELGEEVAFLMVNMTDGSRETVESAAAFIEESGYTFPVVYDSDASAAIAYGAYSLPTTYFIDAEGHAIARATGAIDGETLQKGLDMIYPGA
;
A
#
# COMPACT_ATOMS: atom_id res chain seq x y z
N MET A 1 48.68 40.41 -12.58
CA MET A 1 47.41 40.69 -11.83
C MET A 1 46.20 39.95 -12.44
N LYS A 2 46.06 39.87 -13.77
CA LYS A 2 44.86 39.27 -14.43
C LYS A 2 44.64 37.80 -14.10
N LYS A 3 45.67 36.90 -14.01
CA LYS A 3 45.52 35.48 -13.70
C LYS A 3 44.95 35.19 -12.32
N LYS A 4 45.27 35.98 -11.29
CA LYS A 4 44.73 35.83 -9.92
C LYS A 4 43.25 36.22 -9.85
N GLN A 5 42.83 37.23 -10.60
CA GLN A 5 41.44 37.66 -10.69
C GLN A 5 40.57 36.63 -11.42
N THR A 6 41.10 36.05 -12.52
CA THR A 6 40.42 34.96 -13.27
C THR A 6 40.22 33.71 -12.38
N LEU A 7 41.25 33.34 -11.60
CA LEU A 7 41.18 32.19 -10.70
C LEU A 7 40.15 32.42 -9.57
N ALA A 8 40.09 33.62 -9.04
CA ALA A 8 39.11 34.00 -8.02
C ALA A 8 37.66 33.97 -8.55
N LEU A 9 37.46 34.44 -9.78
CA LEU A 9 36.14 34.37 -10.46
C LEU A 9 35.70 32.94 -10.75
N LEU A 10 36.64 32.08 -11.19
CA LEU A 10 36.32 30.66 -11.42
C LEU A 10 36.01 29.92 -10.12
N ALA A 11 36.73 30.22 -9.03
CA ALA A 11 36.43 29.65 -7.72
C ALA A 11 35.03 30.08 -7.19
N LEU A 12 34.70 31.36 -7.38
CA LEU A 12 33.37 31.89 -6.98
C LEU A 12 32.24 31.23 -7.81
N ALA A 13 32.43 31.10 -9.12
CA ALA A 13 31.48 30.43 -10.00
C ALA A 13 31.28 28.96 -9.61
N LEU A 14 32.36 28.25 -9.25
CA LEU A 14 32.28 26.87 -8.80
C LEU A 14 31.48 26.73 -7.48
N VAL A 15 31.71 27.65 -6.53
CA VAL A 15 30.98 27.67 -5.25
C VAL A 15 29.48 27.93 -5.47
N LEU A 16 29.13 28.85 -6.40
CA LEU A 16 27.73 29.11 -6.74
C LEU A 16 27.05 27.91 -7.44
N VAL A 17 27.76 27.20 -8.32
CA VAL A 17 27.22 26.00 -8.97
C VAL A 17 27.03 24.87 -7.96
N LEU A 18 28.02 24.63 -7.09
CA LEU A 18 27.92 23.57 -6.08
C LEU A 18 26.86 23.90 -5.01
N GLY A 19 26.78 25.17 -4.60
CA GLY A 19 25.74 25.62 -3.67
C GLY A 19 24.34 25.54 -4.28
N GLY A 20 24.19 25.96 -5.54
CA GLY A 20 22.93 25.83 -6.28
C GLY A 20 22.51 24.38 -6.49
N ALA A 21 23.47 23.49 -6.81
CA ALA A 21 23.22 22.05 -6.96
C ALA A 21 22.82 21.40 -5.62
N ALA A 22 23.42 21.79 -4.50
CA ALA A 22 23.07 21.30 -3.17
C ALA A 22 21.66 21.74 -2.75
N VAL A 23 21.30 23.00 -3.00
CA VAL A 23 19.92 23.50 -2.71
C VAL A 23 18.90 22.84 -3.62
N LEU A 24 19.22 22.64 -4.90
CA LEU A 24 18.33 21.93 -5.83
C LEU A 24 18.19 20.46 -5.43
N TYR A 25 19.29 19.81 -5.04
CA TYR A 25 19.28 18.44 -4.54
C TYR A 25 18.44 18.32 -3.26
N GLN A 26 18.55 19.23 -2.31
CA GLN A 26 17.73 19.25 -1.10
C GLN A 26 16.24 19.47 -1.40
N ARG A 27 15.91 20.33 -2.38
CA ARG A 27 14.52 20.50 -2.81
C ARG A 27 13.96 19.28 -3.54
N LEU A 28 14.76 18.61 -4.35
CA LEU A 28 14.35 17.42 -5.08
C LEU A 28 14.37 16.14 -4.22
N SER A 29 15.25 16.08 -3.21
CA SER A 29 15.34 14.93 -2.28
C SER A 29 14.36 15.02 -1.10
N GLY A 30 13.78 16.19 -0.85
CA GLY A 30 12.83 16.41 0.24
C GLY A 30 11.37 16.11 -0.11
N GLU A 31 11.05 15.87 -1.38
CA GLU A 31 9.65 15.78 -1.81
C GLU A 31 9.24 14.50 -2.54
N ASN A 32 10.14 13.55 -2.82
CA ASN A 32 9.73 12.34 -3.52
C ASN A 32 10.66 11.14 -3.24
N LEU A 33 10.73 10.70 -2.00
CA LEU A 33 10.90 9.28 -1.77
C LEU A 33 9.48 8.67 -1.85
N PRO A 34 9.23 7.61 -2.62
CA PRO A 34 8.02 6.84 -2.50
C PRO A 34 8.11 6.05 -1.18
N GLY A 35 7.96 6.75 -0.07
CA GLY A 35 7.68 6.18 1.22
C GLY A 35 6.19 5.87 1.27
N SER A 36 5.84 4.74 1.87
CA SER A 36 4.50 4.31 2.20
C SER A 36 3.64 5.49 2.67
N GLN A 37 2.85 6.04 1.75
CA GLN A 37 1.91 7.11 2.07
C GLN A 37 0.54 6.49 2.29
N LEU A 38 0.16 6.39 3.56
CA LEU A 38 -1.23 6.20 3.92
C LEU A 38 -1.98 7.47 3.52
N SER A 39 -2.71 7.44 2.41
CA SER A 39 -3.63 8.51 2.03
C SER A 39 -5.01 8.16 2.56
N ALA A 40 -5.43 8.88 3.60
CA ALA A 40 -6.84 9.06 3.86
C ALA A 40 -7.43 9.77 2.63
N GLN A 41 -8.61 9.42 2.23
CA GLN A 41 -9.33 10.11 1.15
C GLN A 41 -9.67 11.52 1.66
N GLU A 42 -8.70 12.45 1.57
CA GLU A 42 -8.93 13.87 1.87
C GLU A 42 -9.70 14.49 0.71
N GLU A 43 -10.79 15.14 1.07
CA GLU A 43 -11.64 15.93 0.21
C GLU A 43 -10.86 17.04 -0.49
N ALA A 44 -11.07 17.19 -1.80
CA ALA A 44 -10.61 18.33 -2.56
C ALA A 44 -11.42 19.58 -2.17
N ASP A 45 -10.72 20.50 -1.50
CA ASP A 45 -10.91 21.98 -1.46
C ASP A 45 -12.32 22.59 -1.44
N GLY A 46 -12.60 23.23 -0.29
CA GLY A 46 -13.09 24.62 -0.23
C GLY A 46 -14.46 24.96 -0.78
N GLY A 47 -15.50 24.34 -0.28
CA GLY A 47 -16.89 24.81 -0.38
C GLY A 47 -17.74 24.03 0.61
N ALA A 48 -18.61 24.69 1.38
CA ALA A 48 -19.54 24.03 2.29
C ALA A 48 -20.51 23.16 1.50
N ALA A 49 -20.04 21.98 1.09
CA ALA A 49 -20.85 20.87 0.62
C ALA A 49 -21.29 20.04 1.85
N PRO A 50 -22.43 19.33 1.78
CA PRO A 50 -22.75 18.33 2.82
C PRO A 50 -21.57 17.37 2.96
N PRO A 51 -21.34 16.76 4.14
CA PRO A 51 -20.25 15.81 4.32
C PRO A 51 -20.30 14.81 3.17
N ALA A 52 -19.20 14.74 2.39
CA ALA A 52 -19.12 13.83 1.27
C ALA A 52 -19.33 12.42 1.82
N GLU A 53 -20.24 11.67 1.22
CA GLU A 53 -20.42 10.26 1.56
C GLU A 53 -19.08 9.56 1.29
N LEU A 54 -18.57 8.84 2.28
CA LEU A 54 -17.34 8.05 2.14
C LEU A 54 -17.47 7.10 0.94
N PRO A 55 -16.44 6.93 0.12
CA PRO A 55 -16.52 6.08 -1.05
C PRO A 55 -16.75 4.62 -0.63
N VAL A 56 -17.81 4.02 -1.15
CA VAL A 56 -18.06 2.59 -0.96
C VAL A 56 -16.95 1.80 -1.66
N ALA A 57 -16.34 0.88 -0.94
CA ALA A 57 -15.33 -0.02 -1.50
C ALA A 57 -15.96 -0.89 -2.60
N PRO A 58 -15.37 -0.95 -3.82
CA PRO A 58 -15.89 -1.80 -4.87
C PRO A 58 -15.94 -3.26 -4.43
N ASP A 59 -17.07 -3.93 -4.62
CA ASP A 59 -17.12 -5.38 -4.43
C ASP A 59 -16.29 -6.07 -5.53
N PHE A 60 -15.68 -7.19 -5.18
CA PHE A 60 -14.93 -8.04 -6.09
C PHE A 60 -15.09 -9.50 -5.69
N THR A 61 -14.80 -10.40 -6.60
CA THR A 61 -14.71 -11.83 -6.32
C THR A 61 -13.31 -12.31 -6.68
N ALA A 62 -12.65 -12.97 -5.74
CA ALA A 62 -11.42 -13.74 -5.94
C ALA A 62 -11.70 -15.20 -5.54
N TYR A 63 -10.70 -16.05 -5.54
CA TYR A 63 -10.89 -17.47 -5.30
C TYR A 63 -9.98 -17.94 -4.16
N ASP A 64 -10.45 -18.89 -3.35
CA ASP A 64 -9.58 -19.56 -2.39
C ASP A 64 -8.68 -20.62 -3.07
N ALA A 65 -7.90 -21.36 -2.29
CA ALA A 65 -6.98 -22.38 -2.81
C ALA A 65 -7.72 -23.58 -3.44
N GLU A 66 -8.96 -23.82 -3.08
CA GLU A 66 -9.84 -24.85 -3.61
C GLU A 66 -10.58 -24.38 -4.87
N GLY A 67 -10.48 -23.09 -5.21
CA GLY A 67 -11.14 -22.48 -6.36
C GLY A 67 -12.58 -22.03 -6.07
N GLU A 68 -12.98 -22.00 -4.81
CA GLU A 68 -14.30 -21.47 -4.42
C GLU A 68 -14.29 -19.94 -4.40
N PRO A 69 -15.37 -19.28 -4.83
CA PRO A 69 -15.44 -17.82 -4.89
C PRO A 69 -15.50 -17.23 -3.49
N VAL A 70 -14.74 -16.15 -3.30
CA VAL A 70 -14.69 -15.32 -2.08
C VAL A 70 -14.88 -13.87 -2.49
N SER A 71 -15.89 -13.20 -2.00
CA SER A 71 -16.18 -11.80 -2.32
C SER A 71 -15.93 -10.89 -1.13
N LEU A 72 -15.61 -9.62 -1.38
CA LEU A 72 -15.49 -8.63 -0.30
C LEU A 72 -16.79 -8.54 0.51
N SER A 73 -17.94 -8.62 -0.15
CA SER A 73 -19.26 -8.58 0.50
C SER A 73 -19.48 -9.68 1.54
N ASP A 74 -18.74 -10.78 1.50
CA ASP A 74 -18.80 -11.86 2.49
C ASP A 74 -18.26 -11.43 3.86
N PHE A 75 -17.48 -10.34 3.90
CA PHE A 75 -16.85 -9.81 5.11
C PHE A 75 -17.53 -8.55 5.66
N LEU A 76 -18.55 -8.00 4.97
CA LEU A 76 -19.25 -6.80 5.45
C LEU A 76 -19.88 -7.03 6.84
N GLY A 77 -19.82 -5.98 7.66
CA GLY A 77 -20.16 -6.03 9.07
C GLY A 77 -18.94 -6.19 9.99
N LYS A 78 -17.76 -6.43 9.40
CA LYS A 78 -16.46 -6.33 10.05
C LYS A 78 -15.58 -5.36 9.27
N PRO A 79 -14.65 -4.64 9.92
CA PRO A 79 -13.59 -3.93 9.21
C PRO A 79 -12.74 -4.90 8.40
N VAL A 80 -12.27 -4.47 7.24
CA VAL A 80 -11.48 -5.31 6.33
C VAL A 80 -10.19 -4.61 5.93
N VAL A 81 -9.07 -5.30 6.02
CA VAL A 81 -7.80 -4.93 5.39
C VAL A 81 -7.64 -5.77 4.13
N VAL A 82 -7.60 -5.10 2.97
CA VAL A 82 -7.33 -5.75 1.68
C VAL A 82 -5.92 -5.40 1.25
N ASN A 83 -5.05 -6.40 1.08
CA ASN A 83 -3.68 -6.19 0.62
C ASN A 83 -3.44 -6.95 -0.68
N PHE A 84 -3.05 -6.23 -1.74
CA PHE A 84 -2.68 -6.79 -3.05
C PHE A 84 -1.18 -7.09 -3.08
N TRP A 85 -0.81 -8.34 -3.36
CA TRP A 85 0.56 -8.82 -3.27
C TRP A 85 0.90 -9.90 -4.31
N ALA A 86 2.19 -10.23 -4.43
CA ALA A 86 2.68 -11.38 -5.17
C ALA A 86 3.92 -11.97 -4.49
N SER A 87 4.18 -13.27 -4.66
CA SER A 87 5.29 -13.99 -4.03
C SER A 87 6.67 -13.47 -4.47
N TRP A 88 6.79 -12.99 -5.69
CA TRP A 88 8.02 -12.42 -6.25
C TRP A 88 8.25 -10.93 -5.92
N CYS A 89 7.30 -10.29 -5.25
CA CYS A 89 7.35 -8.86 -4.92
C CYS A 89 8.15 -8.64 -3.62
N GLY A 90 9.40 -8.21 -3.72
CA GLY A 90 10.27 -7.98 -2.56
C GLY A 90 9.68 -7.02 -1.50
N PRO A 91 9.15 -5.83 -1.90
CA PRO A 91 8.46 -4.94 -0.95
C PRO A 91 7.26 -5.61 -0.26
N CYS A 92 6.48 -6.45 -0.97
CA CYS A 92 5.36 -7.19 -0.36
C CYS A 92 5.88 -8.16 0.72
N GLN A 93 6.94 -8.92 0.41
CA GLN A 93 7.55 -9.83 1.36
C GLN A 93 8.03 -9.12 2.63
N SER A 94 8.51 -7.87 2.51
CA SER A 94 9.04 -7.11 3.64
C SER A 94 8.00 -6.65 4.64
N GLU A 95 6.73 -6.46 4.23
CA GLU A 95 5.63 -6.04 5.11
C GLU A 95 4.85 -7.20 5.74
N MET A 96 4.90 -8.40 5.12
CA MET A 96 4.08 -9.55 5.55
C MET A 96 4.28 -9.99 7.01
N PRO A 97 5.47 -9.89 7.63
CA PRO A 97 5.61 -10.18 9.05
C PRO A 97 4.71 -9.31 9.93
N ASP A 98 4.57 -8.01 9.61
CA ASP A 98 3.73 -7.08 10.36
C ASP A 98 2.23 -7.41 10.15
N PHE A 99 1.82 -7.79 8.93
CA PHE A 99 0.47 -8.28 8.66
C PHE A 99 0.16 -9.57 9.41
N GLN A 100 1.12 -10.50 9.48
CA GLN A 100 0.94 -11.74 10.25
C GLN A 100 0.79 -11.46 11.75
N GLU A 101 1.59 -10.56 12.30
CA GLU A 101 1.48 -10.17 13.71
C GLU A 101 0.09 -9.58 14.00
N LYS A 102 -0.37 -8.63 13.17
CA LYS A 102 -1.69 -8.01 13.32
C LYS A 102 -2.86 -8.97 13.07
N TYR A 103 -2.70 -9.90 12.14
CA TYR A 103 -3.70 -10.95 11.94
C TYR A 103 -3.84 -11.86 13.17
N LEU A 104 -2.74 -12.24 13.81
CA LEU A 104 -2.78 -13.03 15.04
C LEU A 104 -3.39 -12.28 16.22
N GLU A 105 -3.24 -10.95 16.23
CA GLU A 105 -3.78 -10.08 17.27
C GLU A 105 -5.27 -9.77 17.07
N LEU A 106 -5.70 -9.47 15.84
CA LEU A 106 -6.99 -8.85 15.53
C LEU A 106 -7.85 -9.63 14.52
N GLY A 107 -7.42 -10.80 14.06
CA GLY A 107 -8.11 -11.53 12.98
C GLY A 107 -9.52 -12.03 13.31
N GLU A 108 -9.92 -12.02 14.60
CA GLU A 108 -11.30 -12.30 14.99
C GLU A 108 -12.21 -11.07 14.80
N GLU A 109 -11.70 -9.86 14.96
CA GLU A 109 -12.43 -8.59 14.90
C GLU A 109 -12.31 -7.90 13.53
N VAL A 110 -11.13 -7.99 12.89
CA VAL A 110 -10.80 -7.41 11.59
C VAL A 110 -10.53 -8.52 10.59
N ALA A 111 -11.18 -8.48 9.45
CA ALA A 111 -10.85 -9.40 8.36
C ALA A 111 -9.57 -8.95 7.63
N PHE A 112 -8.61 -9.87 7.46
CA PHE A 112 -7.43 -9.66 6.63
C PHE A 112 -7.61 -10.45 5.34
N LEU A 113 -7.68 -9.77 4.21
CA LEU A 113 -7.90 -10.37 2.91
C LEU A 113 -6.67 -10.13 2.04
N MET A 114 -5.76 -11.11 2.02
CA MET A 114 -4.51 -11.04 1.29
C MET A 114 -4.73 -11.51 -0.15
N VAL A 115 -4.95 -10.54 -1.06
CA VAL A 115 -5.29 -10.80 -2.46
C VAL A 115 -4.02 -11.00 -3.27
N ASN A 116 -3.76 -12.24 -3.66
CA ASN A 116 -2.62 -12.58 -4.52
C ASN A 116 -2.94 -12.24 -5.98
N MET A 117 -2.01 -11.54 -6.63
CA MET A 117 -2.09 -11.14 -8.04
C MET A 117 -1.71 -12.29 -8.97
N THR A 118 -2.57 -13.30 -9.04
CA THR A 118 -2.35 -14.55 -9.79
C THR A 118 -2.54 -14.31 -11.28
N ASP A 119 -1.46 -14.32 -12.08
CA ASP A 119 -1.50 -14.11 -13.53
C ASP A 119 -1.41 -15.41 -14.36
N GLY A 120 -1.27 -16.54 -13.68
CA GLY A 120 -1.16 -17.86 -14.30
C GLY A 120 0.18 -18.12 -15.00
N SER A 121 1.14 -17.20 -14.91
CA SER A 121 2.45 -17.36 -15.54
C SER A 121 3.61 -17.04 -14.60
N ARG A 122 3.78 -15.78 -14.18
CA ARG A 122 4.80 -15.37 -13.23
C ARG A 122 4.38 -15.66 -11.79
N GLU A 123 3.08 -15.58 -11.53
CA GLU A 123 2.45 -15.86 -10.25
C GLU A 123 1.32 -16.85 -10.45
N THR A 124 1.41 -18.00 -9.79
CA THR A 124 0.39 -19.05 -9.82
C THR A 124 -0.13 -19.33 -8.41
N VAL A 125 -1.27 -19.97 -8.29
CA VAL A 125 -1.81 -20.42 -6.99
C VAL A 125 -0.76 -21.24 -6.24
N GLU A 126 -0.09 -22.16 -6.94
CA GLU A 126 0.92 -23.05 -6.36
C GLU A 126 2.14 -22.26 -5.86
N SER A 127 2.65 -21.26 -6.64
CA SER A 127 3.82 -20.46 -6.21
C SER A 127 3.50 -19.60 -5.02
N ALA A 128 2.32 -18.99 -4.99
CA ALA A 128 1.87 -18.17 -3.88
C ALA A 128 1.61 -19.00 -2.62
N ALA A 129 0.93 -20.14 -2.75
CA ALA A 129 0.67 -21.06 -1.64
C ALA A 129 1.97 -21.60 -1.03
N ALA A 130 2.94 -22.00 -1.87
CA ALA A 130 4.25 -22.47 -1.42
C ALA A 130 4.99 -21.38 -0.63
N PHE A 131 4.97 -20.13 -1.10
CA PHE A 131 5.57 -19.00 -0.39
C PHE A 131 4.94 -18.77 1.00
N ILE A 132 3.60 -18.83 1.11
CA ILE A 132 2.87 -18.68 2.37
C ILE A 132 3.24 -19.80 3.35
N GLU A 133 3.25 -21.05 2.87
CA GLU A 133 3.62 -22.23 3.68
C GLU A 133 5.07 -22.17 4.16
N GLU A 134 6.02 -21.89 3.27
CA GLU A 134 7.45 -21.77 3.60
C GLU A 134 7.73 -20.64 4.59
N SER A 135 6.96 -19.53 4.52
CA SER A 135 7.07 -18.39 5.42
C SER A 135 6.35 -18.59 6.75
N GLY A 136 5.48 -19.60 6.86
CA GLY A 136 4.70 -19.90 8.07
C GLY A 136 3.57 -18.88 8.33
N TYR A 137 3.09 -18.19 7.31
CA TYR A 137 1.97 -17.26 7.45
C TYR A 137 0.64 -18.00 7.50
N THR A 138 -0.32 -17.44 8.27
CA THR A 138 -1.62 -18.07 8.54
C THR A 138 -2.81 -17.16 8.24
N PHE A 139 -2.57 -15.95 7.79
CA PHE A 139 -3.64 -15.07 7.34
C PHE A 139 -4.34 -15.63 6.09
N PRO A 140 -5.63 -15.32 5.86
CA PRO A 140 -6.37 -15.79 4.68
C PRO A 140 -5.79 -15.19 3.38
N VAL A 141 -5.61 -16.05 2.38
CA VAL A 141 -5.16 -15.67 1.04
C VAL A 141 -6.25 -16.02 0.03
N VAL A 142 -6.53 -15.08 -0.87
CA VAL A 142 -7.37 -15.29 -2.04
C VAL A 142 -6.61 -14.93 -3.31
N TYR A 143 -6.97 -15.57 -4.41
CA TYR A 143 -6.27 -15.52 -5.69
C TYR A 143 -7.11 -14.77 -6.72
N ASP A 144 -6.62 -13.62 -7.19
CA ASP A 144 -7.26 -12.79 -8.21
C ASP A 144 -6.86 -13.26 -9.62
N SER A 145 -7.38 -14.42 -10.02
CA SER A 145 -6.96 -15.13 -11.23
C SER A 145 -7.44 -14.48 -12.53
N ASP A 146 -8.44 -13.60 -12.47
CA ASP A 146 -9.00 -12.86 -13.60
C ASP A 146 -8.72 -11.36 -13.54
N ALA A 147 -7.93 -10.94 -12.55
CA ALA A 147 -7.57 -9.55 -12.27
C ALA A 147 -8.77 -8.62 -11.95
N SER A 148 -9.92 -9.19 -11.59
CA SER A 148 -11.14 -8.40 -11.32
C SER A 148 -11.00 -7.53 -10.09
N ALA A 149 -10.42 -8.05 -9.01
CA ALA A 149 -10.14 -7.31 -7.79
C ALA A 149 -9.10 -6.19 -8.03
N ALA A 150 -8.00 -6.51 -8.70
CA ALA A 150 -6.96 -5.54 -9.02
C ALA A 150 -7.46 -4.39 -9.88
N ILE A 151 -8.30 -4.68 -10.88
CA ILE A 151 -8.91 -3.65 -11.75
C ILE A 151 -9.87 -2.78 -10.95
N ALA A 152 -10.75 -3.37 -10.14
CA ALA A 152 -11.73 -2.65 -9.33
C ALA A 152 -11.05 -1.67 -8.35
N TYR A 153 -9.91 -2.07 -7.78
CA TYR A 153 -9.15 -1.27 -6.80
C TYR A 153 -8.02 -0.44 -7.41
N GLY A 154 -7.78 -0.52 -8.72
CA GLY A 154 -6.66 0.17 -9.36
C GLY A 154 -5.30 -0.24 -8.76
N ALA A 155 -5.15 -1.50 -8.38
CA ALA A 155 -3.95 -2.04 -7.75
C ALA A 155 -2.88 -2.39 -8.80
N TYR A 156 -2.40 -1.38 -9.53
CA TYR A 156 -1.38 -1.54 -10.60
C TYR A 156 0.06 -1.54 -10.08
N SER A 157 0.26 -1.25 -8.81
CA SER A 157 1.56 -1.30 -8.12
C SER A 157 1.44 -2.18 -6.90
N LEU A 158 2.47 -2.98 -6.62
CA LEU A 158 2.50 -3.87 -5.47
C LEU A 158 3.56 -3.43 -4.45
N PRO A 159 3.26 -3.56 -3.17
CA PRO A 159 1.94 -3.85 -2.61
C PRO A 159 1.00 -2.64 -2.68
N THR A 160 -0.29 -2.89 -2.59
CA THR A 160 -1.31 -1.86 -2.36
C THR A 160 -2.26 -2.36 -1.29
N THR A 161 -2.49 -1.54 -0.26
CA THR A 161 -3.34 -1.88 0.89
C THR A 161 -4.51 -0.92 0.97
N TYR A 162 -5.71 -1.46 1.23
CA TYR A 162 -6.91 -0.69 1.53
C TYR A 162 -7.42 -1.03 2.93
N PHE A 163 -7.91 -0.01 3.61
CA PHE A 163 -8.56 -0.10 4.91
C PHE A 163 -10.03 0.25 4.74
N ILE A 164 -10.91 -0.70 5.03
CA ILE A 164 -12.35 -0.63 4.78
C ILE A 164 -13.06 -0.77 6.13
N ASP A 165 -14.01 0.13 6.43
CA ASP A 165 -14.79 0.05 7.65
C ASP A 165 -15.85 -1.06 7.60
N ALA A 166 -16.53 -1.30 8.72
CA ALA A 166 -17.56 -2.32 8.83
C ALA A 166 -18.80 -2.05 7.97
N GLU A 167 -19.02 -0.81 7.57
CA GLU A 167 -20.06 -0.36 6.67
C GLU A 167 -19.71 -0.53 5.20
N GLY A 168 -18.44 -0.88 4.89
CA GLY A 168 -17.95 -1.11 3.54
C GLY A 168 -17.40 0.14 2.85
N HIS A 169 -17.03 1.18 3.59
CA HIS A 169 -16.39 2.36 3.01
C HIS A 169 -14.88 2.21 3.00
N ALA A 170 -14.23 2.58 1.89
CA ALA A 170 -12.79 2.64 1.79
C ALA A 170 -12.27 3.91 2.48
N ILE A 171 -11.77 3.77 3.70
CA ILE A 171 -11.34 4.88 4.57
C ILE A 171 -9.94 5.37 4.22
N ALA A 172 -9.02 4.43 3.92
CA ALA A 172 -7.64 4.75 3.61
C ALA A 172 -7.04 3.79 2.60
N ARG A 173 -6.00 4.25 1.91
CA ARG A 173 -5.20 3.48 0.96
C ARG A 173 -3.73 3.75 1.20
N ALA A 174 -2.91 2.70 1.10
CA ALA A 174 -1.46 2.80 1.01
C ALA A 174 -0.97 2.18 -0.30
N THR A 175 0.05 2.77 -0.93
CA THR A 175 0.72 2.24 -2.12
C THR A 175 2.20 2.12 -1.83
N GLY A 176 2.78 0.94 -2.07
CA GLY A 176 4.12 0.55 -1.60
C GLY A 176 4.06 -0.10 -0.23
N ALA A 177 5.17 -0.75 0.16
CA ALA A 177 5.26 -1.45 1.44
C ALA A 177 5.04 -0.50 2.62
N ILE A 178 4.28 -0.94 3.59
CA ILE A 178 4.02 -0.23 4.85
C ILE A 178 4.68 -0.99 6.00
N ASP A 179 5.11 -0.25 7.02
CA ASP A 179 5.61 -0.82 8.28
C ASP A 179 4.47 -1.04 9.28
N GLY A 180 4.77 -1.74 10.38
CA GLY A 180 3.80 -2.05 11.41
C GLY A 180 3.15 -0.81 12.05
N GLU A 181 3.86 0.34 12.13
CA GLU A 181 3.29 1.59 12.64
C GLU A 181 2.24 2.16 11.66
N THR A 182 2.53 2.12 10.37
CA THR A 182 1.61 2.59 9.33
C THR A 182 0.41 1.65 9.20
N LEU A 183 0.63 0.33 9.30
CA LEU A 183 -0.45 -0.67 9.34
C LEU A 183 -1.36 -0.42 10.54
N GLN A 184 -0.79 -0.18 11.74
CA GLN A 184 -1.57 0.14 12.95
C GLN A 184 -2.41 1.41 12.77
N LYS A 185 -1.85 2.48 12.19
CA LYS A 185 -2.60 3.71 11.91
C LYS A 185 -3.80 3.46 10.99
N GLY A 186 -3.62 2.61 9.98
CA GLY A 186 -4.73 2.23 9.10
C GLY A 186 -5.80 1.42 9.83
N LEU A 187 -5.39 0.49 10.69
CA LEU A 187 -6.30 -0.28 11.53
C LEU A 187 -7.10 0.62 12.50
N ASP A 188 -6.43 1.58 13.17
CA ASP A 188 -7.10 2.53 14.08
C ASP A 188 -8.19 3.36 13.39
N MET A 189 -8.07 3.60 12.07
CA MET A 189 -9.08 4.34 11.29
C MET A 189 -10.35 3.53 11.05
N ILE A 190 -10.25 2.21 10.94
CA ILE A 190 -11.40 1.33 10.61
C ILE A 190 -11.90 0.54 11.80
N TYR A 191 -11.10 0.39 12.84
CA TYR A 191 -11.42 -0.33 14.07
C TYR A 191 -10.91 0.45 15.29
N PRO A 192 -11.70 1.40 15.83
CA PRO A 192 -11.33 2.16 17.03
C PRO A 192 -11.20 1.24 18.24
N GLY A 193 -10.00 0.86 18.61
CA GLY A 193 -9.69 -0.06 19.71
C GLY A 193 -8.73 -1.17 19.29
N ALA A 194 -8.14 -1.04 18.07
CA ALA A 194 -7.06 -1.89 17.60
C ALA A 194 -5.78 -1.72 18.42
#